data_21471a37dd82f2d854d087c00b461e1e
#
_entry.id   21471a37dd82f2d854d087c00b461e1e
#
_cell.length_a   1.000
_cell.length_b   1.000
_cell.length_c   1.000
_cell.angle_alpha   90.00
_cell.angle_beta   90.00
_cell.angle_gamma   90.00
#
_symmetry.space_group_name_H-M   'P 1'
#
loop_
_entity.id
_entity.type
_entity.pdbx_description
1 polymer ?
#
loop_
_entity_poly.entity_id
_entity_poly.type
_entity_poly.pdbx_seq_one_letter_code
_entity_poly.pdbx_strand_id
1 'polypeptide(L)'
;LTGGGTAGHVTPNIALIPKLRELGYDIQYIGSYNGIEKELIEPFGIPYHGISSGKLRRYFSLQNFTDPFRVLKGLSEAKKLIRELKPDIIFSKGGFVSVPVVLAGKKNKVPVIIHESDMTPGLANKLAIPSATKVCCNFPETMNYLPAEKAVLTGSPIRQELLTGNRITALDLCGFTADKPVILVIGGSLGSVAVNTAVRAALPELLKTFQIIHLCGKGKLDESLT
;
A
#
# COMPACT_ATOMS: atom_id res chain seq x y z
N LEU A 1 -1.57 -13.02 -1.92
CA LEU A 1 -1.61 -11.62 -1.51
C LEU A 1 -2.46 -10.79 -2.47
N THR A 2 -3.08 -9.71 -1.99
CA THR A 2 -3.80 -8.74 -2.83
C THR A 2 -3.76 -7.35 -2.23
N GLY A 3 -3.86 -6.35 -3.09
CA GLY A 3 -3.86 -4.93 -2.74
C GLY A 3 -3.42 -4.11 -3.95
N GLY A 4 -3.84 -2.86 -4.06
CA GLY A 4 -3.41 -2.07 -5.20
C GLY A 4 -4.14 -0.74 -5.37
N GLY A 5 -3.92 -0.14 -6.52
CA GLY A 5 -4.40 1.20 -6.85
C GLY A 5 -3.48 2.32 -6.37
N THR A 6 -2.69 2.10 -5.32
CA THR A 6 -1.62 3.00 -4.86
C THR A 6 -0.47 2.19 -4.25
N ALA A 7 0.74 2.75 -4.23
CA ALA A 7 1.91 2.11 -3.62
C ALA A 7 1.67 1.80 -2.12
N GLY A 8 0.89 2.61 -1.40
CA GLY A 8 0.57 2.40 0.01
C GLY A 8 -0.22 1.10 0.29
N HIS A 9 -0.95 0.56 -0.69
CA HIS A 9 -1.60 -0.75 -0.59
C HIS A 9 -0.72 -1.91 -1.04
N VAL A 10 0.45 -1.65 -1.60
CA VAL A 10 1.37 -2.67 -2.13
C VAL A 10 2.59 -2.84 -1.23
N THR A 11 3.21 -1.74 -0.82
CA THR A 11 4.44 -1.75 -0.01
C THR A 11 4.36 -2.60 1.26
N PRO A 12 3.25 -2.60 2.04
CA PRO A 12 3.15 -3.49 3.19
C PRO A 12 3.06 -4.98 2.82
N ASN A 13 2.47 -5.31 1.66
CA ASN A 13 2.53 -6.68 1.14
C ASN A 13 3.98 -7.08 0.83
N ILE A 14 4.74 -6.17 0.20
CA ILE A 14 6.16 -6.36 -0.09
C ILE A 14 6.95 -6.61 1.19
N ALA A 15 6.67 -5.86 2.25
CA ALA A 15 7.33 -6.01 3.54
C ALA A 15 7.12 -7.40 4.19
N LEU A 16 6.01 -8.07 3.87
CA LEU A 16 5.73 -9.42 4.36
C LEU A 16 6.42 -10.53 3.56
N ILE A 17 6.79 -10.29 2.30
CA ILE A 17 7.32 -11.32 1.39
C ILE A 17 8.52 -12.08 1.97
N PRO A 18 9.58 -11.40 2.49
CA PRO A 18 10.74 -12.11 3.01
C PRO A 18 10.36 -13.08 4.13
N LYS A 19 9.54 -12.64 5.07
CA LYS A 19 9.12 -13.47 6.21
C LYS A 19 8.19 -14.62 5.80
N LEU A 20 7.29 -14.38 4.85
CA LEU A 20 6.43 -15.45 4.32
C LEU A 20 7.25 -16.52 3.60
N ARG A 21 8.28 -16.14 2.82
CA ARG A 21 9.20 -17.10 2.18
C ARG A 21 10.00 -17.90 3.20
N GLU A 22 10.55 -17.23 4.23
CA GLU A 22 11.26 -17.91 5.33
C GLU A 22 10.38 -18.96 6.03
N LEU A 23 9.07 -18.67 6.16
CA LEU A 23 8.09 -19.59 6.73
C LEU A 23 7.61 -20.67 5.75
N GLY A 24 8.14 -20.71 4.53
CA GLY A 24 7.83 -21.73 3.53
C GLY A 24 6.51 -21.51 2.75
N TYR A 25 5.94 -20.31 2.78
CA TYR A 25 4.74 -20.01 2.00
C TYR A 25 5.06 -19.88 0.51
N ASP A 26 4.25 -20.53 -0.35
CA ASP A 26 4.15 -20.19 -1.76
C ASP A 26 3.29 -18.95 -1.93
N ILE A 27 3.84 -17.92 -2.55
CA ILE A 27 3.21 -16.60 -2.60
C ILE A 27 2.71 -16.33 -4.02
N GLN A 28 1.41 -16.04 -4.12
CA GLN A 28 0.76 -15.58 -5.35
C GLN A 28 0.20 -14.18 -5.13
N TYR A 29 0.21 -13.33 -6.16
CA TYR A 29 -0.34 -11.98 -6.07
C TYR A 29 -1.48 -11.77 -7.07
N ILE A 30 -2.62 -11.29 -6.57
CA ILE A 30 -3.76 -10.90 -7.41
C ILE A 30 -3.91 -9.38 -7.35
N GLY A 31 -3.84 -8.71 -8.49
CA GLY A 31 -3.97 -7.27 -8.64
C GLY A 31 -4.69 -6.90 -9.94
N SER A 32 -4.71 -5.62 -10.31
CA SER A 32 -5.31 -5.20 -11.57
C SER A 32 -4.37 -5.46 -12.76
N TYR A 33 -4.92 -5.59 -13.97
CA TYR A 33 -4.12 -5.82 -15.18
C TYR A 33 -3.02 -4.79 -15.41
N ASN A 34 -3.33 -3.50 -15.15
CA ASN A 34 -2.46 -2.35 -15.47
C ASN A 34 -2.28 -1.42 -14.26
N GLY A 35 -2.28 -1.95 -13.04
CA GLY A 35 -2.06 -1.15 -11.83
C GLY A 35 -0.59 -1.05 -11.46
N ILE A 36 -0.24 -0.04 -10.68
CA ILE A 36 1.11 0.16 -10.13
C ILE A 36 1.60 -1.08 -9.34
N GLU A 37 0.67 -1.85 -8.78
CA GLU A 37 0.98 -3.08 -8.04
C GLU A 37 1.71 -4.10 -8.89
N LYS A 38 1.44 -4.17 -10.20
CA LYS A 38 2.13 -5.09 -11.11
C LYS A 38 3.62 -4.76 -11.18
N GLU A 39 3.95 -3.50 -11.45
CA GLU A 39 5.34 -3.03 -11.55
C GLU A 39 6.10 -3.19 -10.22
N LEU A 40 5.40 -2.96 -9.08
CA LEU A 40 6.02 -3.05 -7.76
C LEU A 40 6.25 -4.49 -7.29
N ILE A 41 5.47 -5.47 -7.77
CA ILE A 41 5.57 -6.88 -7.37
C ILE A 41 6.53 -7.66 -8.30
N GLU A 42 6.63 -7.27 -9.57
CA GLU A 42 7.47 -7.93 -10.58
C GLU A 42 8.92 -8.21 -10.12
N PRO A 43 9.63 -7.25 -9.46
CA PRO A 43 11.02 -7.48 -9.00
C PRO A 43 11.18 -8.62 -7.99
N PHE A 44 10.09 -9.04 -7.33
CA PHE A 44 10.13 -10.10 -6.32
C PHE A 44 9.95 -11.49 -6.91
N GLY A 45 9.75 -11.64 -8.23
CA GLY A 45 9.56 -12.93 -8.89
C GLY A 45 8.34 -13.71 -8.39
N ILE A 46 7.30 -13.01 -7.92
CA ILE A 46 6.04 -13.61 -7.47
C ILE A 46 5.10 -13.73 -8.66
N PRO A 47 4.46 -14.89 -8.89
CA PRO A 47 3.43 -15.03 -9.91
C PRO A 47 2.32 -14.00 -9.72
N TYR A 48 2.09 -13.18 -10.76
CA TYR A 48 1.11 -12.11 -10.74
C TYR A 48 -0.09 -12.43 -11.63
N HIS A 49 -1.29 -12.30 -11.06
CA HIS A 49 -2.55 -12.57 -11.73
C HIS A 49 -3.38 -11.29 -11.83
N GLY A 50 -3.61 -10.83 -13.05
CA GLY A 50 -4.42 -9.65 -13.31
C GLY A 50 -5.92 -9.95 -13.26
N ILE A 51 -6.70 -9.03 -12.67
CA ILE A 51 -8.16 -9.03 -12.75
C ILE A 51 -8.69 -7.66 -13.16
N SER A 52 -9.91 -7.63 -13.66
CA SER A 52 -10.63 -6.38 -13.91
C SER A 52 -10.93 -5.68 -12.58
N SER A 53 -10.67 -4.38 -12.50
CA SER A 53 -10.99 -3.57 -11.33
C SER A 53 -11.72 -2.30 -11.75
N GLY A 54 -12.77 -1.93 -11.00
CA GLY A 54 -13.43 -0.63 -11.09
C GLY A 54 -12.95 0.28 -9.97
N LYS A 55 -12.95 1.60 -10.19
CA LYS A 55 -12.69 2.59 -9.14
C LYS A 55 -14.03 3.27 -8.83
N LEU A 56 -14.53 3.13 -7.61
CA LEU A 56 -15.64 3.98 -7.15
C LEU A 56 -15.11 5.39 -6.92
N ARG A 57 -15.32 6.27 -7.88
CA ARG A 57 -14.88 7.67 -7.82
C ARG A 57 -15.91 8.49 -7.09
N ARG A 58 -15.46 9.40 -6.22
CA ARG A 58 -16.33 10.31 -5.47
C ARG A 58 -16.87 11.48 -6.30
N TYR A 59 -16.41 11.63 -7.56
CA TYR A 59 -16.86 12.67 -8.49
C TYR A 59 -17.55 12.06 -9.70
N PHE A 60 -18.40 12.84 -10.36
CA PHE A 60 -19.13 12.42 -11.55
C PHE A 60 -18.15 12.14 -12.69
N SER A 61 -18.18 10.94 -13.23
CA SER A 61 -17.38 10.49 -14.37
C SER A 61 -18.19 9.49 -15.19
N LEU A 62 -18.11 9.57 -16.52
CA LEU A 62 -18.74 8.58 -17.41
C LEU A 62 -18.27 7.15 -17.12
N GLN A 63 -17.08 7.00 -16.56
CA GLN A 63 -16.56 5.70 -16.15
C GLN A 63 -17.32 5.10 -14.95
N ASN A 64 -18.07 5.89 -14.19
CA ASN A 64 -18.89 5.38 -13.09
C ASN A 64 -20.03 4.45 -13.61
N PHE A 65 -20.42 4.58 -14.88
CA PHE A 65 -21.41 3.69 -15.51
C PHE A 65 -20.81 2.34 -15.93
N THR A 66 -19.51 2.29 -16.25
CA THR A 66 -18.81 1.05 -16.65
C THR A 66 -18.15 0.33 -15.48
N ASP A 67 -17.86 1.03 -14.40
CA ASP A 67 -17.17 0.48 -13.22
C ASP A 67 -17.95 -0.66 -12.53
N PRO A 68 -19.30 -0.66 -12.39
CA PRO A 68 -20.05 -1.80 -11.87
C PRO A 68 -19.84 -3.09 -12.67
N PHE A 69 -19.84 -3.00 -14.01
CA PHE A 69 -19.58 -4.15 -14.89
C PHE A 69 -18.15 -4.67 -14.74
N ARG A 70 -17.18 -3.77 -14.58
CA ARG A 70 -15.77 -4.14 -14.31
C ARG A 70 -15.63 -4.83 -12.96
N VAL A 71 -16.33 -4.38 -11.94
CA VAL A 71 -16.34 -5.02 -10.61
C VAL A 71 -16.94 -6.42 -10.68
N LEU A 72 -18.07 -6.60 -11.40
CA LEU A 72 -18.68 -7.93 -11.60
C LEU A 72 -17.76 -8.86 -12.39
N LYS A 73 -17.12 -8.36 -13.45
CA LYS A 73 -16.13 -9.10 -14.22
C LYS A 73 -14.95 -9.50 -13.33
N GLY A 74 -14.39 -8.55 -12.58
CA GLY A 74 -13.29 -8.82 -11.65
C GLY A 74 -13.65 -9.84 -10.58
N LEU A 75 -14.90 -9.85 -10.08
CA LEU A 75 -15.37 -10.87 -9.16
C LEU A 75 -15.43 -12.26 -9.80
N SER A 76 -15.86 -12.35 -11.06
CA SER A 76 -15.87 -13.62 -11.82
C SER A 76 -14.45 -14.14 -12.05
N GLU A 77 -13.53 -13.26 -12.47
CA GLU A 77 -12.11 -13.57 -12.68
C GLU A 77 -11.45 -14.01 -11.37
N ALA A 78 -11.66 -13.27 -10.28
CA ALA A 78 -11.14 -13.63 -8.95
C ALA A 78 -11.66 -15.00 -8.47
N LYS A 79 -12.95 -15.30 -8.68
CA LYS A 79 -13.53 -16.62 -8.34
C LYS A 79 -12.88 -17.75 -9.11
N LYS A 80 -12.58 -17.53 -10.40
CA LYS A 80 -11.89 -18.51 -11.24
C LYS A 80 -10.47 -18.73 -10.72
N LEU A 81 -9.70 -17.68 -10.53
CA LEU A 81 -8.33 -17.74 -10.03
C LEU A 81 -8.24 -18.43 -8.67
N ILE A 82 -9.10 -18.11 -7.70
CA ILE A 82 -9.07 -18.73 -6.38
C ILE A 82 -9.38 -20.25 -6.47
N ARG A 83 -10.24 -20.68 -7.38
CA ARG A 83 -10.51 -22.11 -7.60
C ARG A 83 -9.32 -22.83 -8.25
N GLU A 84 -8.59 -22.15 -9.12
CA GLU A 84 -7.41 -22.71 -9.80
C GLU A 84 -6.19 -22.74 -8.86
N LEU A 85 -5.93 -21.64 -8.16
CA LEU A 85 -4.79 -21.49 -7.26
C LEU A 85 -4.96 -22.23 -5.93
N LYS A 86 -6.22 -22.43 -5.48
CA LYS A 86 -6.58 -23.08 -4.20
C LYS A 86 -5.74 -22.56 -3.02
N PRO A 87 -5.69 -21.25 -2.78
CA PRO A 87 -4.86 -20.71 -1.71
C PRO A 87 -5.41 -21.15 -0.35
N ASP A 88 -4.52 -21.44 0.59
CA ASP A 88 -4.89 -21.75 1.98
C ASP A 88 -5.37 -20.51 2.73
N ILE A 89 -4.87 -19.31 2.34
CA ILE A 89 -5.20 -18.07 2.98
C ILE A 89 -5.06 -16.89 1.99
N ILE A 90 -5.88 -15.87 2.18
CA ILE A 90 -5.79 -14.60 1.45
C ILE A 90 -5.45 -13.49 2.42
N PHE A 91 -4.40 -12.73 2.13
CA PHE A 91 -4.09 -11.48 2.82
C PHE A 91 -4.35 -10.29 1.89
N SER A 92 -5.14 -9.33 2.35
CA SER A 92 -5.54 -8.13 1.61
C SER A 92 -5.10 -6.86 2.33
N LYS A 93 -4.33 -6.03 1.64
CA LYS A 93 -3.95 -4.69 2.14
C LYS A 93 -4.97 -3.61 1.77
N GLY A 94 -6.00 -3.97 1.03
CA GLY A 94 -7.03 -3.04 0.62
C GLY A 94 -6.83 -2.47 -0.81
N GLY A 95 -7.55 -1.39 -1.08
CA GLY A 95 -7.74 -0.88 -2.44
C GLY A 95 -8.89 -1.59 -3.17
N PHE A 96 -9.49 -0.93 -4.17
CA PHE A 96 -10.69 -1.46 -4.83
C PHE A 96 -10.48 -2.79 -5.56
N VAL A 97 -9.25 -3.06 -6.03
CA VAL A 97 -8.92 -4.33 -6.68
C VAL A 97 -9.00 -5.52 -5.73
N SER A 98 -8.79 -5.30 -4.43
CA SER A 98 -8.85 -6.38 -3.44
C SER A 98 -10.28 -6.82 -3.09
N VAL A 99 -11.28 -5.96 -3.27
CA VAL A 99 -12.67 -6.27 -2.92
C VAL A 99 -13.19 -7.51 -3.62
N PRO A 100 -13.08 -7.65 -4.97
CA PRO A 100 -13.46 -8.88 -5.66
C PRO A 100 -12.74 -10.14 -5.15
N VAL A 101 -11.45 -10.00 -4.79
CA VAL A 101 -10.62 -11.12 -4.30
C VAL A 101 -11.12 -11.59 -2.92
N VAL A 102 -11.36 -10.65 -2.01
CA VAL A 102 -11.89 -10.95 -0.66
C VAL A 102 -13.26 -11.60 -0.73
N LEU A 103 -14.18 -11.07 -1.55
CA LEU A 103 -15.51 -11.66 -1.76
C LEU A 103 -15.45 -13.06 -2.38
N ALA A 104 -14.53 -13.24 -3.33
CA ALA A 104 -14.30 -14.55 -3.95
C ALA A 104 -13.69 -15.55 -2.96
N GLY A 105 -12.78 -15.12 -2.10
CA GLY A 105 -12.21 -15.92 -1.01
C GLY A 105 -13.29 -16.46 -0.08
N LYS A 106 -14.15 -15.58 0.46
CA LYS A 106 -15.29 -16.01 1.28
C LYS A 106 -16.18 -17.03 0.58
N LYS A 107 -16.51 -16.79 -0.70
CA LYS A 107 -17.37 -17.70 -1.47
C LYS A 107 -16.75 -19.07 -1.67
N ASN A 108 -15.42 -19.15 -1.76
CA ASN A 108 -14.68 -20.41 -1.90
C ASN A 108 -14.22 -20.98 -0.55
N LYS A 109 -14.71 -20.44 0.58
CA LYS A 109 -14.38 -20.86 1.95
C LYS A 109 -12.88 -20.75 2.30
N VAL A 110 -12.15 -19.87 1.61
CA VAL A 110 -10.76 -19.55 1.91
C VAL A 110 -10.73 -18.48 3.02
N PRO A 111 -9.97 -18.68 4.10
CA PRO A 111 -9.78 -17.66 5.13
C PRO A 111 -9.21 -16.36 4.56
N VAL A 112 -9.76 -15.23 4.99
CA VAL A 112 -9.32 -13.92 4.51
C VAL A 112 -8.90 -13.05 5.70
N ILE A 113 -7.67 -12.56 5.65
CA ILE A 113 -7.18 -11.51 6.54
C ILE A 113 -7.13 -10.21 5.75
N ILE A 114 -7.71 -9.15 6.27
CA ILE A 114 -7.56 -7.81 5.72
C ILE A 114 -6.78 -6.92 6.68
N HIS A 115 -6.12 -5.90 6.16
CA HIS A 115 -5.36 -4.96 6.96
C HIS A 115 -5.80 -3.52 6.66
N GLU A 116 -6.17 -2.79 7.74
CA GLU A 116 -6.53 -1.37 7.69
C GLU A 116 -5.38 -0.52 8.22
N SER A 117 -4.99 0.49 7.47
CA SER A 117 -3.91 1.39 7.84
C SER A 117 -4.39 2.73 8.41
N ASP A 118 -5.61 3.12 8.07
CA ASP A 118 -6.18 4.39 8.49
C ASP A 118 -6.88 4.25 9.84
N MET A 119 -7.08 5.35 10.55
CA MET A 119 -7.81 5.37 11.81
C MET A 119 -9.27 4.93 11.65
N THR A 120 -9.86 5.19 10.49
CA THR A 120 -11.21 4.74 10.15
C THR A 120 -11.18 3.90 8.87
N PRO A 121 -11.88 2.76 8.82
CA PRO A 121 -11.87 1.90 7.65
C PRO A 121 -12.27 2.63 6.38
N GLY A 122 -11.42 2.53 5.36
CA GLY A 122 -11.71 3.03 4.02
C GLY A 122 -12.84 2.25 3.35
N LEU A 123 -13.46 2.82 2.31
CA LEU A 123 -14.64 2.22 1.66
C LEU A 123 -14.39 0.79 1.16
N ALA A 124 -13.23 0.53 0.58
CA ALA A 124 -12.87 -0.82 0.12
C ALA A 124 -12.85 -1.83 1.27
N ASN A 125 -12.24 -1.45 2.41
CA ASN A 125 -12.21 -2.30 3.59
C ASN A 125 -13.59 -2.43 4.24
N LYS A 126 -14.40 -1.39 4.28
CA LYS A 126 -15.81 -1.48 4.75
C LYS A 126 -16.60 -2.53 3.97
N LEU A 127 -16.41 -2.63 2.67
CA LEU A 127 -17.04 -3.64 1.83
C LEU A 127 -16.43 -5.05 2.05
N ALA A 128 -15.17 -5.13 2.43
CA ALA A 128 -14.44 -6.39 2.65
C ALA A 128 -14.64 -6.98 4.05
N ILE A 129 -14.79 -6.15 5.10
CA ILE A 129 -14.92 -6.56 6.52
C ILE A 129 -15.95 -7.68 6.75
N PRO A 130 -17.18 -7.64 6.18
CA PRO A 130 -18.15 -8.73 6.38
C PRO A 130 -17.65 -10.08 5.87
N SER A 131 -16.73 -10.08 4.92
CA SER A 131 -16.17 -11.29 4.29
C SER A 131 -14.84 -11.72 4.89
N ALA A 132 -14.21 -10.90 5.72
CA ALA A 132 -12.95 -11.21 6.37
C ALA A 132 -13.13 -12.16 7.56
N THR A 133 -12.14 -13.03 7.76
CA THR A 133 -11.97 -13.86 8.95
C THR A 133 -11.34 -13.05 10.08
N LYS A 134 -10.32 -12.25 9.77
CA LYS A 134 -9.66 -11.32 10.68
C LYS A 134 -9.41 -9.99 10.00
N VAL A 135 -9.37 -8.93 10.81
CA VAL A 135 -9.11 -7.56 10.39
C VAL A 135 -7.98 -7.00 11.24
N CYS A 136 -6.79 -6.95 10.66
CA CYS A 136 -5.63 -6.32 11.28
C CYS A 136 -5.74 -4.79 11.16
N CYS A 137 -5.24 -4.05 12.13
CA CYS A 137 -5.22 -2.58 12.08
C CYS A 137 -3.95 -2.00 12.70
N ASN A 138 -3.65 -0.75 12.29
CA ASN A 138 -2.48 -0.01 12.76
C ASN A 138 -2.68 0.62 14.14
N PHE A 139 -3.88 1.11 14.42
CA PHE A 139 -4.14 1.96 15.57
C PHE A 139 -5.17 1.33 16.51
N PRO A 140 -5.01 1.49 17.85
CA PRO A 140 -6.01 1.02 18.82
C PRO A 140 -7.39 1.63 18.56
N GLU A 141 -7.46 2.89 18.15
CA GLU A 141 -8.70 3.62 17.86
C GLU A 141 -9.48 3.00 16.72
N THR A 142 -8.78 2.39 15.74
CA THR A 142 -9.41 1.71 14.60
C THR A 142 -10.27 0.52 15.07
N MET A 143 -9.88 -0.12 16.17
CA MET A 143 -10.63 -1.27 16.71
C MET A 143 -12.08 -0.92 17.08
N ASN A 144 -12.38 0.35 17.43
CA ASN A 144 -13.72 0.82 17.71
C ASN A 144 -14.67 0.79 16.50
N TYR A 145 -14.11 0.70 15.29
CA TYR A 145 -14.85 0.65 14.02
C TYR A 145 -14.92 -0.76 13.42
N LEU A 146 -14.34 -1.74 14.11
CA LEU A 146 -14.23 -3.12 13.61
C LEU A 146 -15.06 -4.06 14.47
N PRO A 147 -15.60 -5.17 13.90
CA PRO A 147 -16.20 -6.23 14.70
C PRO A 147 -15.17 -6.79 15.71
N ALA A 148 -15.49 -6.76 17.00
CA ALA A 148 -14.55 -7.11 18.06
C ALA A 148 -13.95 -8.52 17.90
N GLU A 149 -14.75 -9.48 17.44
CA GLU A 149 -14.33 -10.87 17.23
C GLU A 149 -13.36 -11.06 16.05
N LYS A 150 -13.25 -10.05 15.17
CA LYS A 150 -12.35 -10.06 14.01
C LYS A 150 -11.14 -9.17 14.17
N ALA A 151 -11.25 -8.12 15.00
CA ALA A 151 -10.23 -7.10 15.14
C ALA A 151 -8.94 -7.61 15.77
N VAL A 152 -7.79 -7.24 15.20
CA VAL A 152 -6.46 -7.57 15.72
C VAL A 152 -5.56 -6.34 15.55
N LEU A 153 -5.03 -5.82 16.65
CA LEU A 153 -4.05 -4.74 16.61
C LEU A 153 -2.67 -5.33 16.27
N THR A 154 -2.14 -4.99 15.09
CA THR A 154 -0.86 -5.54 14.61
C THR A 154 0.20 -4.47 14.33
N GLY A 155 -0.21 -3.21 14.16
CA GLY A 155 0.64 -2.22 13.54
C GLY A 155 0.80 -2.45 12.02
N SER A 156 1.66 -1.64 11.38
CA SER A 156 1.89 -1.71 9.94
C SER A 156 3.12 -2.57 9.63
N PRO A 157 3.05 -3.48 8.65
CA PRO A 157 4.25 -4.13 8.14
C PRO A 157 5.19 -3.09 7.51
N ILE A 158 6.43 -3.06 7.98
CA ILE A 158 7.50 -2.22 7.44
C ILE A 158 8.66 -3.08 6.95
N ARG A 159 9.32 -2.60 5.91
CA ARG A 159 10.47 -3.29 5.34
C ARG A 159 11.64 -3.28 6.33
N GLN A 160 12.28 -4.42 6.50
CA GLN A 160 13.35 -4.61 7.47
C GLN A 160 14.55 -3.69 7.19
N GLU A 161 14.82 -3.39 5.92
CA GLU A 161 15.90 -2.50 5.49
C GLU A 161 15.78 -1.09 6.08
N LEU A 162 14.54 -0.63 6.36
CA LEU A 162 14.31 0.67 6.99
C LEU A 162 14.75 0.73 8.45
N LEU A 163 14.93 -0.44 9.10
CA LEU A 163 15.37 -0.54 10.49
C LEU A 163 16.89 -0.69 10.64
N THR A 164 17.61 -0.90 9.53
CA THR A 164 19.06 -1.15 9.51
C THR A 164 19.88 -0.01 8.92
N GLY A 165 19.29 1.19 8.86
CA GLY A 165 19.94 2.39 8.31
C GLY A 165 21.20 2.79 9.10
N ASN A 166 22.21 3.33 8.38
CA ASN A 166 23.43 3.85 8.98
C ASN A 166 23.54 5.36 8.75
N ARG A 167 23.61 6.14 9.85
CA ARG A 167 23.68 7.58 9.80
C ARG A 167 24.93 8.09 9.09
N ILE A 168 26.10 7.48 9.33
CA ILE A 168 27.38 7.92 8.76
C ILE A 168 27.33 7.77 7.24
N THR A 169 26.94 6.60 6.76
CA THR A 169 26.77 6.35 5.32
C THR A 169 25.78 7.30 4.66
N ALA A 170 24.70 7.64 5.37
CA ALA A 170 23.70 8.60 4.85
C ALA A 170 24.25 10.03 4.77
N LEU A 171 25.04 10.46 5.75
CA LEU A 171 25.69 11.77 5.71
C LEU A 171 26.69 11.84 4.56
N ASP A 172 27.53 10.85 4.38
CA ASP A 172 28.51 10.76 3.28
C ASP A 172 27.82 10.79 1.91
N LEU A 173 26.73 10.01 1.76
CA LEU A 173 25.94 9.98 0.52
C LEU A 173 25.35 11.34 0.14
N CYS A 174 24.93 12.11 1.15
CA CYS A 174 24.34 13.43 0.95
C CYS A 174 25.38 14.58 0.92
N GLY A 175 26.65 14.32 1.18
CA GLY A 175 27.68 15.34 1.35
C GLY A 175 27.42 16.23 2.61
N PHE A 176 26.79 15.66 3.62
CA PHE A 176 26.41 16.35 4.84
C PHE A 176 27.44 16.20 5.95
N THR A 177 27.45 17.16 6.87
CA THR A 177 28.34 17.18 8.04
C THR A 177 27.62 16.65 9.28
N ALA A 178 28.39 16.20 10.27
CA ALA A 178 27.84 15.62 11.50
C ALA A 178 27.44 16.68 12.55
N ASP A 179 27.88 17.93 12.38
CA ASP A 179 27.67 19.06 13.31
C ASP A 179 26.31 19.71 13.20
N LYS A 180 25.62 19.59 12.04
CA LYS A 180 24.28 20.11 11.84
C LYS A 180 23.20 19.00 11.88
N PRO A 181 22.04 19.27 12.49
CA PRO A 181 20.91 18.35 12.42
C PRO A 181 20.39 18.23 10.98
N VAL A 182 19.88 17.03 10.64
CA VAL A 182 19.29 16.73 9.34
C VAL A 182 17.77 16.62 9.47
N ILE A 183 17.06 17.34 8.61
CA ILE A 183 15.59 17.20 8.46
C ILE A 183 15.32 16.41 7.18
N LEU A 184 14.61 15.30 7.32
CA LEU A 184 14.07 14.55 6.19
C LEU A 184 12.62 14.95 5.95
N VAL A 185 12.34 15.52 4.77
CA VAL A 185 10.98 15.79 4.30
C VAL A 185 10.62 14.73 3.25
N ILE A 186 9.63 13.89 3.59
CA ILE A 186 9.18 12.81 2.72
C ILE A 186 7.66 12.83 2.60
N GLY A 187 7.17 12.83 1.37
CA GLY A 187 5.76 12.71 1.04
C GLY A 187 5.43 11.34 0.43
N GLY A 188 4.23 11.20 -0.13
CA GLY A 188 3.90 10.03 -0.94
C GLY A 188 4.73 9.95 -2.22
N SER A 189 4.72 8.79 -2.89
CA SER A 189 5.54 8.51 -4.09
C SER A 189 5.37 9.51 -5.24
N LEU A 190 4.17 10.11 -5.36
CA LEU A 190 3.90 11.13 -6.38
C LEU A 190 4.38 12.54 -5.96
N GLY A 191 4.76 12.73 -4.71
CA GLY A 191 5.04 14.04 -4.11
C GLY A 191 3.79 14.91 -3.99
N SER A 192 3.90 16.00 -3.22
CA SER A 192 2.83 16.99 -3.03
C SER A 192 3.33 18.38 -3.42
N VAL A 193 2.66 19.01 -4.38
CA VAL A 193 3.00 20.39 -4.79
C VAL A 193 2.91 21.33 -3.62
N ALA A 194 1.86 21.26 -2.80
CA ALA A 194 1.69 22.12 -1.64
C ALA A 194 2.82 21.98 -0.60
N VAL A 195 3.20 20.73 -0.28
CA VAL A 195 4.32 20.43 0.62
C VAL A 195 5.63 20.96 0.03
N ASN A 196 5.90 20.63 -1.24
CA ASN A 196 7.13 21.07 -1.91
C ASN A 196 7.26 22.59 -1.92
N THR A 197 6.17 23.32 -2.22
CA THR A 197 6.15 24.79 -2.22
C THR A 197 6.43 25.35 -0.82
N ALA A 198 5.79 24.81 0.21
CA ALA A 198 6.00 25.26 1.59
C ALA A 198 7.44 25.01 2.07
N VAL A 199 7.99 23.82 1.76
CA VAL A 199 9.38 23.49 2.12
C VAL A 199 10.35 24.42 1.41
N ARG A 200 10.20 24.65 0.10
CA ARG A 200 11.08 25.53 -0.67
C ARG A 200 11.05 26.97 -0.16
N ALA A 201 9.87 27.48 0.18
CA ALA A 201 9.73 28.81 0.77
C ALA A 201 10.45 28.95 2.12
N ALA A 202 10.55 27.86 2.88
CA ALA A 202 11.21 27.86 4.19
C ALA A 202 12.72 27.60 4.12
N LEU A 203 13.26 27.10 2.99
CA LEU A 203 14.68 26.72 2.86
C LEU A 203 15.65 27.82 3.28
N PRO A 204 15.48 29.13 2.91
CA PRO A 204 16.43 30.16 3.30
C PRO A 204 16.64 30.27 4.80
N GLU A 205 15.61 30.03 5.60
CA GLU A 205 15.71 30.04 7.06
C GLU A 205 16.20 28.69 7.61
N LEU A 206 15.68 27.58 7.09
CA LEU A 206 16.02 26.25 7.57
C LEU A 206 17.50 25.92 7.35
N LEU A 207 18.08 26.29 6.22
CA LEU A 207 19.46 25.99 5.88
C LEU A 207 20.50 26.73 6.75
N LYS A 208 20.09 27.75 7.48
CA LYS A 208 20.96 28.43 8.47
C LYS A 208 21.37 27.45 9.59
N THR A 209 20.46 26.54 9.98
CA THR A 209 20.66 25.66 11.14
C THR A 209 20.65 24.19 10.77
N PHE A 210 19.95 23.79 9.71
CA PHE A 210 19.71 22.40 9.35
C PHE A 210 20.29 22.07 7.98
N GLN A 211 20.48 20.77 7.76
CA GLN A 211 20.70 20.16 6.46
C GLN A 211 19.39 19.48 6.04
N ILE A 212 18.98 19.59 4.78
CA ILE A 212 17.64 19.16 4.36
C ILE A 212 17.74 18.06 3.30
N ILE A 213 17.07 16.94 3.54
CA ILE A 213 16.77 15.94 2.51
C ILE A 213 15.29 16.10 2.14
N HIS A 214 15.02 16.47 0.88
CA HIS A 214 13.65 16.67 0.43
C HIS A 214 13.29 15.73 -0.71
N LEU A 215 12.50 14.70 -0.41
CA LEU A 215 11.95 13.78 -1.40
C LEU A 215 10.69 14.37 -2.03
N CYS A 216 10.88 15.16 -3.08
CA CYS A 216 9.81 15.97 -3.68
C CYS A 216 8.88 15.20 -4.64
N GLY A 217 9.22 13.94 -4.99
CA GLY A 217 8.46 13.11 -5.94
C GLY A 217 8.95 13.24 -7.38
N LYS A 218 8.69 12.18 -8.16
CA LYS A 218 9.17 12.07 -9.57
C LYS A 218 8.71 13.26 -10.41
N GLY A 219 9.64 13.88 -11.14
CA GLY A 219 9.39 15.01 -12.03
C GLY A 219 9.04 16.33 -11.33
N LYS A 220 9.33 16.45 -10.03
CA LYS A 220 9.07 17.66 -9.25
C LYS A 220 10.34 18.26 -8.63
N LEU A 221 11.51 17.84 -9.13
CA LEU A 221 12.77 18.46 -8.78
C LEU A 221 12.76 19.92 -9.26
N ASP A 222 13.36 20.79 -8.46
CA ASP A 222 13.62 22.18 -8.82
C ASP A 222 15.13 22.32 -9.00
N GLU A 223 15.58 22.32 -10.25
CA GLU A 223 16.98 22.33 -10.60
C GLU A 223 17.71 23.64 -10.17
N SER A 224 16.96 24.69 -9.88
CA SER A 224 17.53 25.94 -9.36
C SER A 224 18.01 25.85 -7.92
N LEU A 225 17.64 24.76 -7.22
CA LEU A 225 17.94 24.51 -5.81
C LEU A 225 18.95 23.37 -5.59
N THR A 226 19.54 22.87 -6.66
CA THR A 226 20.54 21.77 -6.63
C THR A 226 21.95 22.30 -6.88
#